data_21c49d9e305a6edec98fc07554474ffd
#
_entry.id   21c49d9e305a6edec98fc07554474ffd
#
_cell.length_a   1.000
_cell.length_b   1.000
_cell.length_c   1.000
_cell.angle_alpha   90.00
_cell.angle_beta   90.00
_cell.angle_gamma   90.00
#
_symmetry.space_group_name_H-M   'P 1'
#
loop_
_entity.id
_entity.type
_entity.pdbx_description
1 polymer ?
#
loop_
_entity_poly.entity_id
_entity_poly.type
_entity_poly.pdbx_seq_one_letter_code
_entity_poly.pdbx_strand_id
1 'polypeptide(L)'
;MKQTFSPNLSSSLKEKIAKYLIEDEVVMNWSVLNKCILMLILGSLVHVIWIVWKVFVLVSPNVWHWVNLPLLKLQLGLNILTLVVFIGLIYPCSVWRKKPAVQQWLPYVCVAIFVISLCRDGYIVGVLSPATMISYISLVTVGLVLFKRKIVYYALIPATLYLILCGYLSLQGHIPYAPIFYLNSLPYQNMFWVLTMMYFIAPILITCLILFEILLSQWRHREKLIQHLSQIDPLTNALNRRSISDCLEKLERKPTISYALVLIDLDHFKRINDQYGHDKGDETLIKVSEVLSQIIRDSDVVSRFGGEEFILILNQSSLEQAKIIAERCRQAIQQLNLISDLGESIRVTASFGIALSNTQLRPQQLLSQADKALYEAKACGRNQVKCYQEELLSEAKLC
;
A
#
# COMPACT_ATOMS: atom_id res chain seq x y z
N MET A 1 32.48 -23.61 -25.74
CA MET A 1 32.45 -22.15 -25.91
C MET A 1 31.32 -21.63 -25.03
N LYS A 2 31.63 -21.23 -23.78
CA LYS A 2 30.64 -20.68 -22.83
C LYS A 2 30.60 -19.16 -23.03
N GLN A 3 29.50 -18.65 -23.53
CA GLN A 3 29.24 -17.20 -23.54
C GLN A 3 28.85 -16.77 -22.11
N THR A 4 29.74 -16.03 -21.48
CA THR A 4 29.50 -15.32 -20.24
C THR A 4 28.68 -14.09 -20.56
N PHE A 5 27.39 -14.11 -20.21
CA PHE A 5 26.55 -12.92 -20.18
C PHE A 5 27.02 -11.99 -19.06
N SER A 6 27.58 -10.84 -19.40
CA SER A 6 27.80 -9.75 -18.46
C SER A 6 26.46 -9.14 -18.07
N PRO A 7 26.11 -9.03 -16.79
CA PRO A 7 24.89 -8.34 -16.42
C PRO A 7 25.02 -6.85 -16.72
N ASN A 8 24.09 -6.30 -17.49
CA ASN A 8 24.00 -4.88 -17.82
C ASN A 8 24.05 -4.03 -16.55
N LEU A 9 25.05 -3.18 -16.42
CA LEU A 9 25.27 -2.27 -15.27
C LEU A 9 24.02 -1.44 -14.95
N SER A 10 23.20 -1.13 -15.97
CA SER A 10 21.94 -0.39 -15.81
C SER A 10 20.81 -1.17 -15.12
N SER A 11 20.75 -2.48 -15.30
CA SER A 11 19.75 -3.33 -14.62
C SER A 11 20.09 -3.51 -13.15
N SER A 12 21.35 -3.70 -12.81
CA SER A 12 21.85 -3.81 -11.44
C SER A 12 21.66 -2.51 -10.65
N LEU A 13 21.83 -1.34 -11.28
CA LEU A 13 21.62 -0.05 -10.62
C LEU A 13 20.13 0.22 -10.37
N LYS A 14 19.27 -0.08 -11.35
CA LYS A 14 17.81 0.02 -11.21
C LYS A 14 17.29 -0.93 -10.15
N GLU A 15 17.78 -2.15 -10.09
CA GLU A 15 17.42 -3.15 -9.08
C GLU A 15 17.87 -2.72 -7.67
N LYS A 16 19.11 -2.20 -7.53
CA LYS A 16 19.59 -1.64 -6.25
C LYS A 16 18.80 -0.42 -5.80
N ILE A 17 18.47 0.49 -6.72
CA ILE A 17 17.66 1.67 -6.42
C ILE A 17 16.22 1.26 -6.05
N ALA A 18 15.62 0.32 -6.80
CA ALA A 18 14.30 -0.21 -6.49
C ALA A 18 14.28 -0.93 -5.14
N LYS A 19 15.30 -1.74 -4.83
CA LYS A 19 15.46 -2.41 -3.55
C LYS A 19 15.59 -1.41 -2.40
N TYR A 20 16.44 -0.41 -2.54
CA TYR A 20 16.67 0.63 -1.51
C TYR A 20 15.43 1.53 -1.29
N LEU A 21 14.68 1.86 -2.35
CA LEU A 21 13.49 2.70 -2.25
C LEU A 21 12.23 1.95 -1.84
N ILE A 22 12.15 0.64 -2.09
CA ILE A 22 10.93 -0.15 -1.92
C ILE A 22 11.03 -1.11 -0.72
N GLU A 23 12.20 -1.75 -0.50
CA GLU A 23 12.34 -2.80 0.50
C GLU A 23 12.89 -2.33 1.86
N ASP A 24 13.87 -1.40 1.88
CA ASP A 24 14.63 -1.16 3.11
C ASP A 24 14.09 -0.06 4.06
N GLU A 25 13.46 1.02 3.55
CA GLU A 25 12.80 1.99 4.45
C GLU A 25 11.69 2.78 3.74
N VAL A 26 10.46 2.55 4.12
CA VAL A 26 9.30 3.33 3.65
C VAL A 26 9.48 4.80 4.02
N VAL A 27 9.46 5.73 3.05
CA VAL A 27 9.59 7.19 3.27
C VAL A 27 8.64 7.69 4.36
N MET A 28 7.46 7.07 4.50
CA MET A 28 6.51 7.40 5.57
C MET A 28 7.04 7.12 6.96
N ASN A 29 7.94 6.14 7.14
CA ASN A 29 8.54 5.78 8.43
C ASN A 29 9.84 6.55 8.71
N TRP A 30 10.33 7.34 7.75
CA TRP A 30 11.53 8.14 7.95
C TRP A 30 11.37 9.11 9.12
N SER A 31 12.49 9.38 9.79
CA SER A 31 12.53 10.45 10.78
C SER A 31 12.14 11.78 10.14
N VAL A 32 11.53 12.66 10.91
CA VAL A 32 11.08 13.98 10.40
C VAL A 32 12.22 14.74 9.74
N LEU A 33 13.47 14.60 10.26
CA LEU A 33 14.65 15.26 9.68
C LEU A 33 15.11 14.64 8.36
N ASN A 34 14.95 13.33 8.16
CA ASN A 34 15.20 12.71 6.85
C ASN A 34 14.21 13.22 5.78
N LYS A 35 12.96 13.45 6.17
CA LYS A 35 11.94 14.08 5.31
C LYS A 35 12.30 15.54 4.98
N CYS A 36 12.90 16.27 5.96
CA CYS A 36 13.46 17.60 5.69
C CYS A 36 14.60 17.55 4.68
N ILE A 37 15.52 16.59 4.79
CA ILE A 37 16.61 16.40 3.83
C ILE A 37 16.05 16.19 2.43
N LEU A 38 15.06 15.28 2.26
CA LEU A 38 14.42 15.06 0.96
C LEU A 38 13.80 16.35 0.40
N MET A 39 13.05 17.09 1.21
CA MET A 39 12.45 18.36 0.83
C MET A 39 13.50 19.39 0.42
N LEU A 40 14.61 19.51 1.16
CA LEU A 40 15.70 20.44 0.86
C LEU A 40 16.44 20.07 -0.43
N ILE A 41 16.61 18.76 -0.72
CA ILE A 41 17.17 18.28 -1.98
C ILE A 41 16.26 18.64 -3.16
N LEU A 42 14.96 18.36 -3.05
CA LEU A 42 13.98 18.69 -4.09
C LEU A 42 13.90 20.22 -4.30
N GLY A 43 13.90 20.98 -3.20
CA GLY A 43 13.94 22.44 -3.26
C GLY A 43 15.22 22.98 -3.92
N SER A 44 16.36 22.38 -3.63
CA SER A 44 17.63 22.72 -4.26
C SER A 44 17.58 22.48 -5.76
N LEU A 45 16.99 21.35 -6.21
CA LEU A 45 16.81 21.06 -7.63
C LEU A 45 15.96 22.11 -8.33
N VAL A 46 14.85 22.51 -7.74
CA VAL A 46 13.98 23.58 -8.26
C VAL A 46 14.77 24.89 -8.40
N HIS A 47 15.55 25.28 -7.37
CA HIS A 47 16.36 26.52 -7.43
C HIS A 47 17.47 26.45 -8.49
N VAL A 48 18.08 25.28 -8.71
CA VAL A 48 19.04 25.10 -9.82
C VAL A 48 18.36 25.34 -11.17
N ILE A 49 17.17 24.80 -11.40
CA ILE A 49 16.40 25.02 -12.63
C ILE A 49 16.12 26.52 -12.84
N TRP A 50 15.71 27.22 -11.77
CA TRP A 50 15.47 28.66 -11.84
C TRP A 50 16.75 29.49 -12.08
N ILE A 51 17.87 29.08 -11.50
CA ILE A 51 19.18 29.71 -11.74
C ILE A 51 19.60 29.52 -13.21
N VAL A 52 19.47 28.30 -13.75
CA VAL A 52 19.80 28.01 -15.16
C VAL A 52 18.98 28.87 -16.10
N TRP A 53 17.67 29.00 -15.86
CA TRP A 53 16.84 29.89 -16.68
C TRP A 53 17.31 31.36 -16.61
N LYS A 54 17.62 31.88 -15.41
CA LYS A 54 18.07 33.27 -15.24
C LYS A 54 19.43 33.51 -15.95
N VAL A 55 20.34 32.54 -15.85
CA VAL A 55 21.61 32.59 -16.56
C VAL A 55 21.39 32.56 -18.08
N PHE A 56 20.51 31.69 -18.58
CA PHE A 56 20.13 31.63 -19.99
C PHE A 56 19.62 33.00 -20.48
N VAL A 57 18.72 33.63 -19.74
CA VAL A 57 18.21 34.97 -20.11
C VAL A 57 19.31 36.02 -20.13
N LEU A 58 20.25 36.00 -19.16
CA LEU A 58 21.38 36.96 -19.12
C LEU A 58 22.33 36.80 -20.30
N VAL A 59 22.53 35.59 -20.81
CA VAL A 59 23.43 35.31 -21.97
C VAL A 59 22.71 35.51 -23.30
N SER A 60 21.38 35.68 -23.32
CA SER A 60 20.56 35.78 -24.53
C SER A 60 20.02 37.21 -24.75
N PRO A 61 20.75 38.11 -25.41
CA PRO A 61 20.31 39.52 -25.61
C PRO A 61 18.95 39.63 -26.31
N ASN A 62 18.61 38.70 -27.17
CA ASN A 62 17.37 38.69 -27.94
C ASN A 62 16.09 38.68 -27.10
N VAL A 63 16.17 38.28 -25.82
CA VAL A 63 15.02 38.21 -24.92
C VAL A 63 15.00 39.29 -23.84
N TRP A 64 16.01 40.18 -23.84
CA TRP A 64 16.13 41.20 -22.79
C TRP A 64 14.99 42.20 -22.80
N HIS A 65 14.37 42.50 -23.92
CA HIS A 65 13.25 43.41 -24.05
C HIS A 65 11.95 42.88 -23.33
N TRP A 66 11.92 41.56 -23.00
CA TRP A 66 10.82 40.94 -22.28
C TRP A 66 11.04 40.86 -20.77
N VAL A 67 12.23 41.23 -20.25
CA VAL A 67 12.65 40.93 -18.89
C VAL A 67 13.25 42.13 -18.19
N ASN A 68 12.85 42.34 -16.92
CA ASN A 68 13.47 43.33 -16.05
C ASN A 68 14.86 42.86 -15.61
N LEU A 69 15.91 43.23 -16.33
CA LEU A 69 17.31 42.76 -16.10
C LEU A 69 17.85 43.12 -14.70
N PRO A 70 17.67 44.36 -14.17
CA PRO A 70 18.08 44.67 -12.80
C PRO A 70 17.47 43.76 -11.77
N LEU A 71 16.17 43.52 -11.86
CA LEU A 71 15.44 42.62 -10.96
C LEU A 71 15.88 41.16 -11.13
N LEU A 72 16.10 40.73 -12.40
CA LEU A 72 16.59 39.37 -12.69
C LEU A 72 17.94 39.08 -12.04
N LYS A 73 18.90 40.04 -12.12
CA LYS A 73 20.24 39.92 -11.48
C LYS A 73 20.10 39.82 -9.95
N LEU A 74 19.28 40.66 -9.34
CA LEU A 74 19.01 40.59 -7.88
C LEU A 74 18.42 39.22 -7.50
N GLN A 75 17.43 38.75 -8.25
CA GLN A 75 16.77 37.46 -8.00
C GLN A 75 17.69 36.27 -8.24
N LEU A 76 18.64 36.37 -9.19
CA LEU A 76 19.68 35.36 -9.38
C LEU A 76 20.54 35.22 -8.12
N GLY A 77 21.00 36.33 -7.55
CA GLY A 77 21.77 36.33 -6.30
C GLY A 77 20.99 35.73 -5.13
N LEU A 78 19.70 36.10 -5.00
CA LEU A 78 18.83 35.55 -3.94
C LEU A 78 18.57 34.05 -4.09
N ASN A 79 18.45 33.54 -5.34
CA ASN A 79 18.26 32.10 -5.55
C ASN A 79 19.54 31.32 -5.28
N ILE A 80 20.71 31.87 -5.61
CA ILE A 80 22.00 31.26 -5.23
C ILE A 80 22.14 31.21 -3.71
N LEU A 81 21.81 32.30 -3.02
CA LEU A 81 21.83 32.33 -1.55
C LEU A 81 20.88 31.30 -0.95
N THR A 82 19.66 31.19 -1.47
CA THR A 82 18.68 30.21 -1.02
C THR A 82 19.19 28.78 -1.25
N LEU A 83 19.81 28.50 -2.39
CA LEU A 83 20.43 27.21 -2.68
C LEU A 83 21.54 26.87 -1.67
N VAL A 84 22.40 27.82 -1.36
CA VAL A 84 23.46 27.65 -0.33
C VAL A 84 22.85 27.34 1.04
N VAL A 85 21.78 28.08 1.42
CA VAL A 85 21.06 27.83 2.69
C VAL A 85 20.43 26.44 2.72
N PHE A 86 19.81 25.98 1.62
CA PHE A 86 19.21 24.64 1.58
C PHE A 86 20.26 23.54 1.73
N ILE A 87 21.37 23.63 1.00
CA ILE A 87 22.49 22.70 1.12
C ILE A 87 23.07 22.73 2.54
N GLY A 88 23.25 23.94 3.09
CA GLY A 88 23.74 24.11 4.47
C GLY A 88 22.83 23.49 5.54
N LEU A 89 21.53 23.55 5.36
CA LEU A 89 20.54 22.94 6.28
C LEU A 89 20.52 21.40 6.23
N ILE A 90 21.00 20.78 5.17
CA ILE A 90 21.11 19.32 5.08
C ILE A 90 22.06 18.79 6.16
N TYR A 91 23.16 19.50 6.44
CA TYR A 91 24.14 19.10 7.43
C TYR A 91 23.55 18.96 8.85
N PRO A 92 22.92 19.98 9.46
CA PRO A 92 22.30 19.84 10.77
C PRO A 92 21.16 18.81 10.80
N CYS A 93 20.38 18.67 9.72
CA CYS A 93 19.37 17.63 9.63
C CYS A 93 19.97 16.22 9.69
N SER A 94 21.15 16.01 9.09
CA SER A 94 21.84 14.72 9.09
C SER A 94 22.50 14.42 10.43
N VAL A 95 23.29 15.35 10.96
CA VAL A 95 24.09 15.16 12.19
C VAL A 95 23.21 15.04 13.43
N TRP A 96 22.16 15.87 13.52
CA TRP A 96 21.31 15.92 14.71
C TRP A 96 20.04 15.09 14.62
N ARG A 97 19.94 14.20 13.62
CA ARG A 97 18.73 13.41 13.37
C ARG A 97 18.24 12.58 14.57
N LYS A 98 19.14 12.22 15.50
CA LYS A 98 18.82 11.44 16.71
C LYS A 98 18.46 12.32 17.93
N LYS A 99 18.61 13.66 17.85
CA LYS A 99 18.33 14.56 18.96
C LYS A 99 16.85 14.94 19.02
N PRO A 100 16.07 14.52 20.05
CA PRO A 100 14.62 14.73 20.09
C PRO A 100 14.23 16.22 20.14
N ALA A 101 15.00 17.07 20.83
CA ALA A 101 14.75 18.52 20.85
C ALA A 101 14.83 19.13 19.44
N VAL A 102 15.82 18.73 18.63
CA VAL A 102 16.02 19.26 17.29
C VAL A 102 14.93 18.78 16.34
N GLN A 103 14.45 17.53 16.50
CA GLN A 103 13.34 17.00 15.71
C GLN A 103 12.02 17.78 15.92
N GLN A 104 11.88 18.53 17.01
CA GLN A 104 10.68 19.29 17.30
C GLN A 104 10.64 20.64 16.57
N TRP A 105 11.74 21.38 16.46
CA TRP A 105 11.75 22.73 15.92
C TRP A 105 12.38 22.87 14.52
N LEU A 106 13.45 22.11 14.23
CA LEU A 106 14.16 22.24 12.94
C LEU A 106 13.29 22.00 11.70
N PRO A 107 12.32 21.09 11.70
CA PRO A 107 11.40 20.92 10.58
C PRO A 107 10.59 22.18 10.28
N TYR A 108 10.16 22.94 11.29
CA TYR A 108 9.43 24.19 11.08
C TYR A 108 10.31 25.22 10.38
N VAL A 109 11.59 25.31 10.77
CA VAL A 109 12.56 26.23 10.12
C VAL A 109 12.80 25.83 8.66
N CYS A 110 13.07 24.56 8.41
CA CYS A 110 13.28 24.08 7.03
C CYS A 110 12.08 24.34 6.13
N VAL A 111 10.87 24.01 6.61
CA VAL A 111 9.63 24.23 5.85
C VAL A 111 9.36 25.73 5.68
N ALA A 112 9.56 26.55 6.69
CA ALA A 112 9.36 28.00 6.59
C ALA A 112 10.28 28.63 5.54
N ILE A 113 11.59 28.34 5.56
CA ILE A 113 12.54 28.88 4.58
C ILE A 113 12.17 28.43 3.16
N PHE A 114 11.81 27.15 3.01
CA PHE A 114 11.35 26.62 1.73
C PHE A 114 10.11 27.36 1.21
N VAL A 115 9.09 27.54 2.04
CA VAL A 115 7.84 28.21 1.67
C VAL A 115 8.06 29.69 1.37
N ILE A 116 8.87 30.40 2.17
CA ILE A 116 9.22 31.80 1.93
C ILE A 116 9.89 31.96 0.55
N SER A 117 10.80 31.04 0.20
CA SER A 117 11.46 31.08 -1.11
C SER A 117 10.46 30.88 -2.28
N LEU A 118 9.52 29.95 -2.13
CA LEU A 118 8.47 29.74 -3.13
C LEU A 118 7.51 30.93 -3.26
N CYS A 119 7.10 31.53 -2.15
CA CYS A 119 6.26 32.72 -2.13
C CYS A 119 6.93 33.91 -2.85
N ARG A 120 8.23 34.15 -2.55
CA ARG A 120 9.04 35.17 -3.22
C ARG A 120 9.07 34.93 -4.74
N ASP A 121 9.47 33.73 -5.14
CA ASP A 121 9.65 33.40 -6.55
C ASP A 121 8.29 33.38 -7.27
N GLY A 122 7.21 32.95 -6.60
CA GLY A 122 5.85 32.98 -7.10
C GLY A 122 5.34 34.41 -7.35
N TYR A 123 5.63 35.36 -6.44
CA TYR A 123 5.30 36.78 -6.67
C TYR A 123 6.05 37.33 -7.89
N ILE A 124 7.36 37.04 -8.01
CA ILE A 124 8.21 37.56 -9.07
C ILE A 124 7.78 37.08 -10.46
N VAL A 125 7.34 35.83 -10.59
CA VAL A 125 6.86 35.23 -11.85
C VAL A 125 5.38 35.54 -12.13
N GLY A 126 4.65 35.93 -11.08
CA GLY A 126 3.22 36.22 -11.05
C GLY A 126 2.45 35.23 -10.20
N VAL A 127 1.72 35.78 -9.20
CA VAL A 127 1.00 34.98 -8.22
C VAL A 127 -0.07 34.06 -8.83
N LEU A 128 -0.68 34.45 -9.93
CA LEU A 128 -1.67 33.66 -10.68
C LEU A 128 -1.06 32.95 -11.91
N SER A 129 0.28 32.96 -12.06
CA SER A 129 0.90 32.24 -13.16
C SER A 129 0.76 30.71 -12.99
N PRO A 130 0.64 29.94 -14.08
CA PRO A 130 0.54 28.49 -14.01
C PRO A 130 1.69 27.84 -13.22
N ALA A 131 2.91 28.39 -13.34
CA ALA A 131 4.08 27.89 -12.61
C ALA A 131 3.93 28.07 -11.08
N THR A 132 3.43 29.22 -10.63
CA THR A 132 3.18 29.49 -9.21
C THR A 132 2.08 28.58 -8.66
N MET A 133 0.97 28.43 -9.39
CA MET A 133 -0.15 27.60 -8.98
C MET A 133 0.23 26.14 -8.84
N ILE A 134 0.96 25.59 -9.80
CA ILE A 134 1.45 24.20 -9.74
C ILE A 134 2.47 24.01 -8.63
N SER A 135 3.39 24.96 -8.43
CA SER A 135 4.35 24.92 -7.31
C SER A 135 3.63 24.92 -5.96
N TYR A 136 2.59 25.72 -5.82
CA TYR A 136 1.79 25.81 -4.60
C TYR A 136 1.01 24.51 -4.34
N ILE A 137 0.32 23.96 -5.34
CA ILE A 137 -0.39 22.67 -5.21
C ILE A 137 0.59 21.55 -4.85
N SER A 138 1.75 21.53 -5.49
CA SER A 138 2.81 20.54 -5.20
C SER A 138 3.33 20.68 -3.77
N LEU A 139 3.52 21.90 -3.28
CA LEU A 139 3.90 22.16 -1.88
C LEU A 139 2.87 21.58 -0.90
N VAL A 140 1.59 21.80 -1.15
CA VAL A 140 0.50 21.30 -0.30
C VAL A 140 0.47 19.77 -0.30
N THR A 141 0.46 19.15 -1.47
CA THR A 141 0.34 17.70 -1.62
C THR A 141 1.56 16.97 -1.05
N VAL A 142 2.77 17.37 -1.44
CA VAL A 142 4.01 16.79 -0.93
C VAL A 142 4.18 17.06 0.56
N GLY A 143 3.87 18.27 1.00
CA GLY A 143 3.94 18.67 2.41
C GLY A 143 3.05 17.80 3.31
N LEU A 144 1.78 17.59 2.94
CA LEU A 144 0.82 16.78 3.70
C LEU A 144 1.20 15.29 3.74
N VAL A 145 1.89 14.79 2.73
CA VAL A 145 2.39 13.43 2.71
C VAL A 145 3.64 13.26 3.58
N LEU A 146 4.57 14.19 3.51
CA LEU A 146 5.87 14.06 4.21
C LEU A 146 5.78 14.45 5.68
N PHE A 147 5.00 15.47 6.04
CA PHE A 147 5.01 16.08 7.36
C PHE A 147 3.69 15.95 8.12
N LYS A 148 3.77 16.10 9.45
CA LYS A 148 2.57 16.19 10.30
C LYS A 148 1.75 17.43 9.91
N ARG A 149 0.43 17.31 9.90
CA ARG A 149 -0.51 18.39 9.53
C ARG A 149 -0.19 19.74 10.17
N LYS A 150 0.20 19.74 11.46
CA LYS A 150 0.57 20.98 12.20
C LYS A 150 1.71 21.75 11.52
N ILE A 151 2.76 21.06 11.06
CA ILE A 151 3.92 21.70 10.42
C ILE A 151 3.50 22.32 9.08
N VAL A 152 2.69 21.58 8.31
CA VAL A 152 2.24 22.03 6.99
C VAL A 152 1.32 23.24 7.10
N TYR A 153 0.29 23.18 7.94
CA TYR A 153 -0.65 24.31 8.09
C TYR A 153 0.00 25.57 8.67
N TYR A 154 1.01 25.41 9.52
CA TYR A 154 1.76 26.55 10.07
C TYR A 154 2.49 27.36 8.99
N ALA A 155 2.94 26.70 7.93
CA ALA A 155 3.57 27.37 6.79
C ALA A 155 2.59 27.73 5.67
N LEU A 156 1.58 26.87 5.45
CA LEU A 156 0.62 27.00 4.34
C LEU A 156 -0.33 28.18 4.53
N ILE A 157 -0.87 28.36 5.74
CA ILE A 157 -1.83 29.45 6.01
C ILE A 157 -1.21 30.82 5.72
N PRO A 158 -0.03 31.18 6.26
CA PRO A 158 0.62 32.45 5.93
C PRO A 158 0.95 32.59 4.44
N ALA A 159 1.41 31.50 3.80
CA ALA A 159 1.70 31.50 2.36
C ALA A 159 0.47 31.78 1.52
N THR A 160 -0.65 31.15 1.83
CA THR A 160 -1.94 31.40 1.15
C THR A 160 -2.38 32.85 1.29
N LEU A 161 -2.36 33.36 2.53
CA LEU A 161 -2.71 34.75 2.81
C LEU A 161 -1.80 35.73 2.06
N TYR A 162 -0.49 35.45 2.02
CA TYR A 162 0.46 36.26 1.27
C TYR A 162 0.15 36.27 -0.24
N LEU A 163 -0.09 35.10 -0.86
CA LEU A 163 -0.42 35.02 -2.28
C LEU A 163 -1.74 35.71 -2.61
N ILE A 164 -2.76 35.57 -1.77
CA ILE A 164 -4.05 36.26 -1.92
C ILE A 164 -3.84 37.79 -1.83
N LEU A 165 -3.09 38.25 -0.82
CA LEU A 165 -2.78 39.66 -0.63
C LEU A 165 -2.03 40.25 -1.81
N CYS A 166 -0.98 39.55 -2.30
CA CYS A 166 -0.23 39.99 -3.48
C CYS A 166 -1.11 40.04 -4.73
N GLY A 167 -2.01 39.05 -4.92
CA GLY A 167 -2.97 39.04 -6.00
C GLY A 167 -3.94 40.22 -5.92
N TYR A 168 -4.50 40.49 -4.75
CA TYR A 168 -5.40 41.63 -4.52
C TYR A 168 -4.73 42.99 -4.77
N LEU A 169 -3.53 43.21 -4.21
CA LEU A 169 -2.75 44.44 -4.40
C LEU A 169 -2.34 44.65 -5.87
N SER A 170 -2.07 43.57 -6.58
CA SER A 170 -1.76 43.61 -8.00
C SER A 170 -2.98 43.99 -8.84
N LEU A 171 -4.17 43.48 -8.50
CA LEU A 171 -5.44 43.86 -9.16
C LEU A 171 -5.80 45.32 -8.93
N GLN A 172 -5.46 45.86 -7.75
CA GLN A 172 -5.66 47.29 -7.42
C GLN A 172 -4.57 48.19 -8.03
N GLY A 173 -3.56 47.62 -8.70
CA GLY A 173 -2.46 48.40 -9.30
C GLY A 173 -1.44 48.93 -8.28
N HIS A 174 -1.51 48.56 -7.02
CA HIS A 174 -0.56 48.98 -5.98
C HIS A 174 0.82 48.35 -6.13
N ILE A 175 0.87 47.11 -6.66
CA ILE A 175 2.12 46.39 -6.98
C ILE A 175 2.06 45.82 -8.38
N PRO A 176 3.22 45.71 -9.10
CA PRO A 176 3.23 45.13 -10.44
C PRO A 176 2.94 43.62 -10.40
N TYR A 177 2.12 43.18 -11.34
CA TYR A 177 1.94 41.74 -11.59
C TYR A 177 3.17 41.18 -12.35
N ALA A 178 3.71 40.05 -11.89
CA ALA A 178 4.85 39.39 -12.52
C ALA A 178 6.04 40.34 -12.82
N PRO A 179 6.61 41.02 -11.81
CA PRO A 179 7.54 42.14 -11.99
C PRO A 179 8.83 41.79 -12.74
N ILE A 180 9.14 40.50 -12.93
CA ILE A 180 10.30 40.05 -13.72
C ILE A 180 10.07 40.19 -15.23
N PHE A 181 8.80 40.26 -15.68
CA PHE A 181 8.47 40.34 -17.11
C PHE A 181 7.96 41.72 -17.49
N TYR A 182 8.35 42.18 -18.70
CA TYR A 182 7.73 43.32 -19.38
C TYR A 182 6.72 42.78 -20.38
N LEU A 183 5.45 42.67 -19.96
CA LEU A 183 4.37 42.14 -20.78
C LEU A 183 3.53 43.30 -21.32
N ASN A 184 3.78 43.68 -22.59
CA ASN A 184 3.03 44.73 -23.30
C ASN A 184 1.74 44.19 -23.93
N SER A 185 1.46 42.90 -23.85
CA SER A 185 0.31 42.20 -24.40
C SER A 185 -0.18 41.12 -23.41
N LEU A 186 -1.30 40.46 -23.74
CA LEU A 186 -1.76 39.33 -22.96
C LEU A 186 -0.67 38.26 -22.84
N PRO A 187 -0.38 37.74 -21.63
CA PRO A 187 0.71 36.79 -21.40
C PRO A 187 0.71 35.61 -22.37
N TYR A 188 -0.45 35.04 -22.68
CA TYR A 188 -0.62 33.87 -23.55
C TYR A 188 -0.26 34.12 -25.01
N GLN A 189 -0.14 35.36 -25.45
CA GLN A 189 0.29 35.73 -26.81
C GLN A 189 1.82 35.90 -26.92
N ASN A 190 2.51 35.92 -25.78
CA ASN A 190 3.97 36.02 -25.73
C ASN A 190 4.63 34.64 -25.70
N MET A 191 5.21 34.21 -26.79
CA MET A 191 5.87 32.90 -26.92
C MET A 191 6.97 32.68 -25.87
N PHE A 192 7.75 33.72 -25.56
CA PHE A 192 8.81 33.66 -24.55
C PHE A 192 8.22 33.35 -23.16
N TRP A 193 7.12 34.02 -22.81
CA TRP A 193 6.44 33.75 -21.54
C TRP A 193 5.86 32.34 -21.48
N VAL A 194 5.19 31.86 -22.54
CA VAL A 194 4.63 30.50 -22.61
C VAL A 194 5.72 29.44 -22.44
N LEU A 195 6.84 29.57 -23.19
CA LEU A 195 7.96 28.64 -23.08
C LEU A 195 8.61 28.67 -21.69
N THR A 196 8.69 29.85 -21.06
CA THR A 196 9.18 30.00 -19.69
C THR A 196 8.29 29.28 -18.71
N MET A 197 6.95 29.42 -18.83
CA MET A 197 6.01 28.71 -17.96
C MET A 197 6.14 27.19 -18.13
N MET A 198 6.22 26.69 -19.36
CA MET A 198 6.44 25.26 -19.63
C MET A 198 7.74 24.76 -19.02
N TYR A 199 8.83 25.54 -19.14
CA TYR A 199 10.13 25.20 -18.56
C TYR A 199 10.06 25.07 -17.03
N PHE A 200 9.32 25.92 -16.32
CA PHE A 200 9.17 25.84 -14.88
C PHE A 200 8.20 24.74 -14.44
N ILE A 201 7.14 24.51 -15.19
CA ILE A 201 6.10 23.54 -14.87
C ILE A 201 6.57 22.11 -15.04
N ALA A 202 7.22 21.78 -16.15
CA ALA A 202 7.57 20.41 -16.51
C ALA A 202 8.41 19.67 -15.47
N PRO A 203 9.50 20.25 -14.91
CA PRO A 203 10.28 19.58 -13.87
C PRO A 203 9.50 19.33 -12.58
N ILE A 204 8.62 20.26 -12.20
CA ILE A 204 7.80 20.14 -11.00
C ILE A 204 6.81 18.99 -11.16
N LEU A 205 6.11 18.93 -12.31
CA LEU A 205 5.18 17.83 -12.61
C LEU A 205 5.88 16.48 -12.64
N ILE A 206 7.02 16.39 -13.32
CA ILE A 206 7.81 15.15 -13.41
C ILE A 206 8.24 14.70 -12.01
N THR A 207 8.75 15.62 -11.18
CA THR A 207 9.16 15.32 -9.81
C THR A 207 7.98 14.85 -8.94
N CYS A 208 6.82 15.51 -9.08
CA CYS A 208 5.60 15.12 -8.35
C CYS A 208 5.09 13.74 -8.80
N LEU A 209 5.10 13.45 -10.11
CA LEU A 209 4.70 12.15 -10.63
C LEU A 209 5.61 11.02 -10.12
N ILE A 210 6.93 11.24 -10.16
CA ILE A 210 7.90 10.26 -9.63
C ILE A 210 7.67 10.03 -8.14
N LEU A 211 7.53 11.10 -7.35
CA LEU A 211 7.28 10.98 -5.91
C LEU A 211 5.98 10.25 -5.62
N PHE A 212 4.92 10.57 -6.36
CA PHE A 212 3.62 9.93 -6.21
C PHE A 212 3.67 8.44 -6.54
N GLU A 213 4.37 8.04 -7.61
CA GLU A 213 4.55 6.64 -7.98
C GLU A 213 5.34 5.86 -6.93
N ILE A 214 6.40 6.47 -6.35
CA ILE A 214 7.15 5.87 -5.24
C ILE A 214 6.22 5.65 -4.04
N LEU A 215 5.42 6.63 -3.65
CA LEU A 215 4.51 6.54 -2.50
C LEU A 215 3.40 5.50 -2.72
N LEU A 216 2.82 5.43 -3.92
CA LEU A 216 1.84 4.40 -4.28
C LEU A 216 2.44 3.00 -4.25
N SER A 217 3.66 2.85 -4.76
CA SER A 217 4.36 1.57 -4.73
C SER A 217 4.60 1.09 -3.28
N GLN A 218 5.05 1.99 -2.41
CA GLN A 218 5.25 1.70 -0.99
C GLN A 218 3.94 1.38 -0.26
N TRP A 219 2.86 2.09 -0.58
CA TRP A 219 1.55 1.82 -0.01
C TRP A 219 1.04 0.44 -0.40
N ARG A 220 1.12 0.08 -1.68
CA ARG A 220 0.77 -1.26 -2.20
C ARG A 220 1.61 -2.38 -1.55
N HIS A 221 2.91 -2.14 -1.35
CA HIS A 221 3.79 -3.10 -0.68
C HIS A 221 3.38 -3.32 0.79
N ARG A 222 3.08 -2.24 1.50
CA ARG A 222 2.62 -2.29 2.90
C ARG A 222 1.28 -3.01 3.04
N GLU A 223 0.35 -2.75 2.13
CA GLU A 223 -0.95 -3.43 2.11
C GLU A 223 -0.79 -4.94 1.91
N LYS A 224 0.05 -5.36 0.95
CA LYS A 224 0.40 -6.78 0.77
C LYS A 224 1.04 -7.39 2.02
N LEU A 225 1.94 -6.65 2.69
CA LEU A 225 2.57 -7.12 3.93
C LEU A 225 1.54 -7.30 5.05
N ILE A 226 0.60 -6.37 5.21
CA ILE A 226 -0.50 -6.48 6.19
C ILE A 226 -1.37 -7.70 5.87
N GLN A 227 -1.73 -7.91 4.60
CA GLN A 227 -2.48 -9.09 4.16
C GLN A 227 -1.68 -10.38 4.43
N HIS A 228 -0.35 -10.36 4.23
CA HIS A 228 0.52 -11.48 4.56
C HIS A 228 0.63 -11.76 6.06
N LEU A 229 0.54 -10.74 6.90
CA LEU A 229 0.58 -10.88 8.36
C LEU A 229 -0.79 -11.23 8.94
N SER A 230 -1.87 -11.06 8.19
CA SER A 230 -3.21 -11.47 8.61
C SER A 230 -3.25 -12.99 8.77
N GLN A 231 -3.64 -13.47 9.96
CA GLN A 231 -3.81 -14.90 10.27
C GLN A 231 -5.26 -15.33 10.08
N ILE A 232 -6.15 -14.41 9.88
CA ILE A 232 -7.60 -14.60 9.88
C ILE A 232 -8.15 -14.37 8.47
N ASP A 233 -9.10 -15.19 8.07
CA ASP A 233 -9.90 -14.95 6.87
C ASP A 233 -10.87 -13.80 7.13
N PRO A 234 -10.88 -12.74 6.31
CA PRO A 234 -11.63 -11.52 6.58
C PRO A 234 -13.15 -11.70 6.48
N LEU A 235 -13.63 -12.74 5.80
CA LEU A 235 -15.06 -13.01 5.66
C LEU A 235 -15.60 -13.81 6.86
N THR A 236 -14.91 -14.88 7.24
CA THR A 236 -15.43 -15.87 8.19
C THR A 236 -14.86 -15.74 9.59
N ASN A 237 -13.86 -14.90 9.82
CA ASN A 237 -13.08 -14.80 11.05
C ASN A 237 -12.42 -16.12 11.52
N ALA A 238 -12.46 -17.19 10.72
CA ALA A 238 -11.66 -18.38 10.94
C ALA A 238 -10.19 -18.14 10.59
N LEU A 239 -9.29 -19.04 10.97
CA LEU A 239 -7.93 -18.99 10.48
C LEU A 239 -7.91 -19.13 8.94
N ASN A 240 -6.99 -18.43 8.28
CA ASN A 240 -6.83 -18.57 6.84
C ASN A 240 -5.91 -19.76 6.46
N ARG A 241 -5.85 -20.07 5.17
CA ARG A 241 -5.03 -21.15 4.60
C ARG A 241 -3.56 -21.12 5.06
N ARG A 242 -2.98 -19.93 5.20
CA ARG A 242 -1.59 -19.77 5.64
C ARG A 242 -1.42 -20.17 7.10
N SER A 243 -2.31 -19.68 7.94
CA SER A 243 -2.28 -19.99 9.38
C SER A 243 -2.44 -21.46 9.69
N ILE A 244 -3.28 -22.16 8.92
CA ILE A 244 -3.43 -23.61 9.11
C ILE A 244 -2.16 -24.36 8.67
N SER A 245 -1.49 -23.91 7.60
CA SER A 245 -0.20 -24.48 7.19
C SER A 245 0.87 -24.29 8.26
N ASP A 246 0.96 -23.09 8.84
CA ASP A 246 1.88 -22.79 9.95
C ASP A 246 1.57 -23.63 11.21
N CYS A 247 0.27 -23.89 11.49
CA CYS A 247 -0.15 -24.77 12.57
C CYS A 247 0.29 -26.22 12.33
N LEU A 248 0.09 -26.73 11.13
CA LEU A 248 0.49 -28.08 10.73
C LEU A 248 2.01 -28.27 10.82
N GLU A 249 2.81 -27.29 10.36
CA GLU A 249 4.27 -27.33 10.50
C GLU A 249 4.73 -27.33 11.97
N LYS A 250 4.04 -26.59 12.85
CA LYS A 250 4.33 -26.61 14.30
C LYS A 250 4.01 -27.96 14.93
N LEU A 251 2.94 -28.63 14.49
CA LEU A 251 2.57 -29.97 14.94
C LEU A 251 3.56 -31.04 14.44
N GLU A 252 4.08 -30.91 13.22
CA GLU A 252 5.12 -31.79 12.69
C GLU A 252 6.39 -31.79 13.56
N ARG A 253 6.75 -30.62 14.11
CA ARG A 253 7.90 -30.48 15.02
C ARG A 253 7.66 -31.10 16.41
N LYS A 254 6.43 -31.55 16.71
CA LYS A 254 6.03 -32.18 17.98
C LYS A 254 5.37 -33.54 17.72
N PRO A 255 6.11 -34.55 17.28
CA PRO A 255 5.53 -35.82 16.81
C PRO A 255 4.83 -36.65 17.91
N THR A 256 4.96 -36.25 19.17
CA THR A 256 4.30 -36.94 20.30
C THR A 256 2.84 -36.55 20.46
N ILE A 257 2.33 -35.53 19.76
CA ILE A 257 0.94 -35.09 19.86
C ILE A 257 0.15 -35.73 18.72
N SER A 258 -0.79 -36.62 19.07
CA SER A 258 -1.77 -37.12 18.09
C SER A 258 -2.82 -36.04 17.82
N TYR A 259 -3.21 -35.88 16.57
CA TYR A 259 -4.31 -35.01 16.16
C TYR A 259 -5.05 -35.61 14.96
N ALA A 260 -6.30 -35.26 14.80
CA ALA A 260 -7.04 -35.59 13.59
C ALA A 260 -7.20 -34.35 12.71
N LEU A 261 -7.03 -34.52 11.40
CA LEU A 261 -7.28 -33.51 10.39
C LEU A 261 -8.62 -33.85 9.72
N VAL A 262 -9.52 -32.87 9.71
CA VAL A 262 -10.83 -33.00 9.07
C VAL A 262 -10.91 -31.97 7.95
N LEU A 263 -11.04 -32.44 6.72
CA LEU A 263 -11.30 -31.59 5.56
C LEU A 263 -12.79 -31.57 5.29
N ILE A 264 -13.34 -30.37 5.08
CA ILE A 264 -14.78 -30.13 4.93
C ILE A 264 -14.99 -29.35 3.63
N ASP A 265 -16.02 -29.72 2.88
CA ASP A 265 -16.42 -28.98 1.68
C ASP A 265 -17.94 -28.86 1.64
N LEU A 266 -18.45 -27.65 1.35
CA LEU A 266 -19.87 -27.38 1.28
C LEU A 266 -20.46 -27.95 0.00
N ASP A 267 -21.42 -28.85 0.14
CA ASP A 267 -22.04 -29.52 -0.98
C ASP A 267 -22.82 -28.53 -1.85
N HIS A 268 -22.52 -28.53 -3.15
CA HIS A 268 -23.24 -27.71 -4.14
C HIS A 268 -23.21 -26.19 -3.85
N PHE A 269 -22.18 -25.66 -3.19
CA PHE A 269 -22.08 -24.25 -2.81
C PHE A 269 -22.18 -23.31 -4.00
N LYS A 270 -21.61 -23.69 -5.17
CA LYS A 270 -21.77 -22.94 -6.40
C LYS A 270 -23.24 -22.71 -6.75
N ARG A 271 -24.12 -23.71 -6.53
CA ARG A 271 -25.56 -23.56 -6.78
C ARG A 271 -26.20 -22.52 -5.86
N ILE A 272 -25.74 -22.40 -4.63
CA ILE A 272 -26.21 -21.35 -3.70
C ILE A 272 -25.86 -19.99 -4.26
N ASN A 273 -24.61 -19.77 -4.71
CA ASN A 273 -24.18 -18.53 -5.34
C ASN A 273 -24.98 -18.23 -6.63
N ASP A 274 -25.15 -19.22 -7.50
CA ASP A 274 -25.82 -19.05 -8.78
C ASP A 274 -27.33 -18.76 -8.62
N GLN A 275 -27.95 -19.29 -7.56
CA GLN A 275 -29.40 -19.15 -7.34
C GLN A 275 -29.75 -17.95 -6.45
N TYR A 276 -28.97 -17.65 -5.41
CA TYR A 276 -29.27 -16.65 -4.37
C TYR A 276 -28.31 -15.47 -4.33
N GLY A 277 -27.28 -15.47 -5.21
CA GLY A 277 -26.28 -14.43 -5.27
C GLY A 277 -25.09 -14.66 -4.31
N HIS A 278 -23.99 -13.94 -4.60
CA HIS A 278 -22.75 -14.07 -3.83
C HIS A 278 -22.90 -13.62 -2.36
N ASP A 279 -23.75 -12.63 -2.09
CA ASP A 279 -23.99 -12.14 -0.72
C ASP A 279 -24.57 -13.25 0.16
N LYS A 280 -25.49 -14.08 -0.38
CA LYS A 280 -26.03 -15.25 0.36
C LYS A 280 -25.03 -16.38 0.48
N GLY A 281 -24.16 -16.56 -0.50
CA GLY A 281 -23.01 -17.44 -0.38
C GLY A 281 -22.06 -17.01 0.74
N ASP A 282 -21.76 -15.75 0.82
CA ASP A 282 -20.92 -15.19 1.90
C ASP A 282 -21.57 -15.34 3.27
N GLU A 283 -22.87 -15.05 3.40
CA GLU A 283 -23.64 -15.31 4.63
C GLU A 283 -23.58 -16.79 5.04
N THR A 284 -23.70 -17.70 4.06
CA THR A 284 -23.58 -19.14 4.28
C THR A 284 -22.21 -19.52 4.86
N LEU A 285 -21.13 -19.00 4.27
CA LEU A 285 -19.76 -19.26 4.75
C LEU A 285 -19.54 -18.73 6.17
N ILE A 286 -20.06 -17.55 6.47
CA ILE A 286 -19.99 -16.95 7.82
C ILE A 286 -20.71 -17.86 8.83
N LYS A 287 -21.95 -18.25 8.53
CA LYS A 287 -22.74 -19.10 9.43
C LYS A 287 -22.12 -20.49 9.66
N VAL A 288 -21.59 -21.10 8.60
CA VAL A 288 -20.85 -22.35 8.70
C VAL A 288 -19.63 -22.21 9.61
N SER A 289 -18.84 -21.15 9.43
CA SER A 289 -17.67 -20.87 10.28
C SER A 289 -18.05 -20.69 11.76
N GLU A 290 -19.15 -19.96 12.05
CA GLU A 290 -19.68 -19.76 13.38
C GLU A 290 -20.06 -21.10 14.03
N VAL A 291 -20.80 -21.94 13.32
CA VAL A 291 -21.23 -23.27 13.81
C VAL A 291 -20.03 -24.18 14.07
N LEU A 292 -19.07 -24.24 13.15
CA LEU A 292 -17.86 -25.04 13.35
C LEU A 292 -17.10 -24.59 14.60
N SER A 293 -16.92 -23.27 14.77
CA SER A 293 -16.21 -22.70 15.92
C SER A 293 -16.90 -22.97 17.26
N GLN A 294 -18.23 -23.04 17.27
CA GLN A 294 -19.01 -23.33 18.49
C GLN A 294 -18.95 -24.79 18.92
N ILE A 295 -18.71 -25.70 17.99
CA ILE A 295 -18.73 -27.15 18.26
C ILE A 295 -17.38 -27.67 18.73
N ILE A 296 -16.28 -27.11 18.22
CA ILE A 296 -14.93 -27.52 18.59
C ILE A 296 -14.49 -26.88 19.90
N ARG A 297 -13.43 -27.40 20.50
CA ARG A 297 -12.86 -26.91 21.78
C ARG A 297 -11.89 -25.75 21.48
N ASP A 298 -11.59 -24.97 22.52
CA ASP A 298 -10.56 -23.90 22.43
C ASP A 298 -9.17 -24.43 22.04
N SER A 299 -8.88 -25.71 22.32
CA SER A 299 -7.65 -26.39 21.91
C SER A 299 -7.62 -26.81 20.45
N ASP A 300 -8.75 -26.83 19.78
CA ASP A 300 -8.90 -27.23 18.39
C ASP A 300 -8.84 -26.02 17.49
N VAL A 301 -8.68 -26.25 16.20
CA VAL A 301 -8.49 -25.18 15.23
C VAL A 301 -9.50 -25.31 14.10
N VAL A 302 -10.17 -24.21 13.75
CA VAL A 302 -10.95 -24.08 12.51
C VAL A 302 -10.28 -23.09 11.56
N SER A 303 -10.24 -23.45 10.28
CA SER A 303 -9.68 -22.63 9.23
C SER A 303 -10.53 -22.70 7.97
N ARG A 304 -10.64 -21.57 7.26
CA ARG A 304 -11.13 -21.56 5.88
C ARG A 304 -9.93 -21.79 4.96
N PHE A 305 -9.91 -22.94 4.29
CA PHE A 305 -8.78 -23.37 3.47
C PHE A 305 -8.82 -22.80 2.04
N GLY A 306 -10.02 -22.62 1.50
CA GLY A 306 -10.24 -22.00 0.17
C GLY A 306 -11.72 -21.95 -0.14
N GLY A 307 -12.17 -21.05 -0.97
CA GLY A 307 -13.55 -20.95 -1.45
C GLY A 307 -14.61 -21.40 -0.44
N GLU A 308 -15.08 -22.63 -0.61
CA GLU A 308 -16.08 -23.33 0.19
C GLU A 308 -15.50 -24.44 1.10
N GLU A 309 -14.15 -24.50 1.21
CA GLU A 309 -13.44 -25.54 1.96
C GLU A 309 -13.00 -25.06 3.33
N PHE A 310 -13.22 -25.89 4.35
CA PHE A 310 -12.77 -25.68 5.73
C PHE A 310 -11.90 -26.84 6.22
N ILE A 311 -10.99 -26.55 7.14
CA ILE A 311 -10.17 -27.55 7.82
C ILE A 311 -10.38 -27.42 9.34
N LEU A 312 -10.53 -28.57 10.01
CA LEU A 312 -10.41 -28.66 11.47
C LEU A 312 -9.14 -29.44 11.82
N ILE A 313 -8.42 -28.95 12.83
CA ILE A 313 -7.37 -29.73 13.52
C ILE A 313 -7.93 -30.01 14.92
N LEU A 314 -8.20 -31.29 15.20
CA LEU A 314 -8.70 -31.75 16.47
C LEU A 314 -7.53 -32.30 17.27
N ASN A 315 -7.04 -31.52 18.21
CA ASN A 315 -5.89 -31.87 19.02
C ASN A 315 -6.20 -33.00 20.01
N GLN A 316 -5.22 -33.90 20.20
CA GLN A 316 -5.32 -35.04 21.14
C GLN A 316 -6.62 -35.85 20.97
N SER A 317 -7.04 -36.07 19.74
CA SER A 317 -8.25 -36.78 19.40
C SER A 317 -7.95 -38.12 18.72
N SER A 318 -8.66 -39.16 19.15
CA SER A 318 -8.69 -40.44 18.44
C SER A 318 -9.58 -40.34 17.19
N LEU A 319 -9.48 -41.31 16.28
CA LEU A 319 -10.32 -41.37 15.09
C LEU A 319 -11.81 -41.38 15.41
N GLU A 320 -12.21 -42.12 16.43
CA GLU A 320 -13.61 -42.21 16.90
C GLU A 320 -14.09 -40.86 17.45
N GLN A 321 -13.28 -40.19 18.25
CA GLN A 321 -13.60 -38.83 18.75
C GLN A 321 -13.73 -37.82 17.61
N ALA A 322 -12.80 -37.86 16.64
CA ALA A 322 -12.85 -37.00 15.48
C ALA A 322 -14.08 -37.22 14.64
N LYS A 323 -14.50 -38.49 14.46
CA LYS A 323 -15.72 -38.86 13.75
C LYS A 323 -16.98 -38.32 14.47
N ILE A 324 -17.06 -38.44 15.79
CA ILE A 324 -18.17 -37.89 16.57
C ILE A 324 -18.25 -36.37 16.44
N ILE A 325 -17.13 -35.66 16.50
CA ILE A 325 -17.08 -34.20 16.35
C ILE A 325 -17.49 -33.80 14.93
N ALA A 326 -16.94 -34.47 13.92
CA ALA A 326 -17.26 -34.20 12.53
C ALA A 326 -18.76 -34.44 12.21
N GLU A 327 -19.33 -35.50 12.77
CA GLU A 327 -20.76 -35.80 12.59
C GLU A 327 -21.64 -34.73 13.27
N ARG A 328 -21.27 -34.24 14.46
CA ARG A 328 -21.93 -33.09 15.09
C ARG A 328 -21.87 -31.85 14.22
N CYS A 329 -20.69 -31.54 13.64
CA CYS A 329 -20.53 -30.42 12.74
C CYS A 329 -21.41 -30.58 11.50
N ARG A 330 -21.43 -31.78 10.89
CA ARG A 330 -22.27 -32.08 9.73
C ARG A 330 -23.74 -31.85 9.99
N GLN A 331 -24.24 -32.39 11.11
CA GLN A 331 -25.65 -32.24 11.53
C GLN A 331 -26.00 -30.79 11.80
N ALA A 332 -25.13 -30.04 12.48
CA ALA A 332 -25.35 -28.63 12.77
C ALA A 332 -25.37 -27.77 11.51
N ILE A 333 -24.47 -28.04 10.53
CA ILE A 333 -24.52 -27.38 9.21
C ILE A 333 -25.82 -27.69 8.49
N GLN A 334 -26.26 -28.96 8.50
CA GLN A 334 -27.53 -29.37 7.86
C GLN A 334 -28.77 -28.72 8.52
N GLN A 335 -28.67 -28.34 9.78
CA GLN A 335 -29.75 -27.69 10.55
C GLN A 335 -29.68 -26.14 10.46
N LEU A 336 -28.72 -25.57 9.74
CA LEU A 336 -28.65 -24.14 9.55
C LEU A 336 -29.94 -23.62 8.91
N ASN A 337 -30.53 -22.62 9.55
CA ASN A 337 -31.73 -21.96 9.06
C ASN A 337 -31.34 -20.68 8.31
N LEU A 338 -31.04 -20.80 7.02
CA LEU A 338 -30.75 -19.69 6.14
C LEU A 338 -31.99 -19.39 5.29
N ILE A 339 -32.33 -18.12 5.17
CA ILE A 339 -33.51 -17.66 4.43
C ILE A 339 -33.05 -16.75 3.28
N SER A 340 -33.58 -16.99 2.08
CA SER A 340 -33.37 -16.11 0.93
C SER A 340 -34.13 -14.80 1.11
N ASP A 341 -33.82 -13.80 0.28
CA ASP A 341 -34.51 -12.51 0.28
C ASP A 341 -36.00 -12.62 -0.12
N LEU A 342 -36.37 -13.77 -0.74
CA LEU A 342 -37.76 -14.12 -1.08
C LEU A 342 -38.46 -14.94 0.00
N GLY A 343 -37.81 -15.18 1.15
CA GLY A 343 -38.37 -15.98 2.25
C GLY A 343 -38.24 -17.49 2.09
N GLU A 344 -37.47 -17.98 1.12
CA GLU A 344 -37.23 -19.40 0.88
C GLU A 344 -36.14 -19.94 1.81
N SER A 345 -36.28 -21.16 2.30
CA SER A 345 -35.26 -21.82 3.11
C SER A 345 -34.13 -22.36 2.23
N ILE A 346 -32.91 -21.93 2.49
CA ILE A 346 -31.68 -22.40 1.81
C ILE A 346 -31.12 -23.57 2.62
N ARG A 347 -31.09 -24.75 1.99
CA ARG A 347 -30.51 -25.97 2.60
C ARG A 347 -29.01 -26.01 2.30
N VAL A 348 -28.20 -26.14 3.35
CA VAL A 348 -26.75 -26.30 3.27
C VAL A 348 -26.37 -27.67 3.83
N THR A 349 -25.55 -28.41 3.08
CA THR A 349 -24.92 -29.63 3.58
C THR A 349 -23.42 -29.59 3.32
N ALA A 350 -22.67 -30.43 4.00
CA ALA A 350 -21.22 -30.52 3.80
C ALA A 350 -20.76 -31.98 3.86
N SER A 351 -19.75 -32.28 3.09
CA SER A 351 -19.03 -33.55 3.10
C SER A 351 -17.73 -33.43 3.91
N PHE A 352 -17.37 -34.50 4.61
CA PHE A 352 -16.26 -34.51 5.57
C PHE A 352 -15.31 -35.66 5.29
N GLY A 353 -14.00 -35.37 5.21
CA GLY A 353 -12.95 -36.38 5.13
C GLY A 353 -12.01 -36.29 6.34
N ILE A 354 -11.78 -37.39 7.05
CA ILE A 354 -10.96 -37.44 8.26
C ILE A 354 -9.71 -38.26 8.01
N ALA A 355 -8.55 -37.76 8.46
CA ALA A 355 -7.33 -38.52 8.56
C ALA A 355 -6.70 -38.32 9.96
N LEU A 356 -6.14 -39.39 10.52
CA LEU A 356 -5.49 -39.37 11.82
C LEU A 356 -3.97 -39.22 11.65
N SER A 357 -3.36 -38.30 12.38
CA SER A 357 -1.91 -38.16 12.38
C SER A 357 -1.25 -39.36 13.04
N ASN A 358 -0.17 -39.85 12.46
CA ASN A 358 0.74 -40.80 13.09
C ASN A 358 2.16 -40.19 13.07
N THR A 359 3.07 -40.78 13.83
CA THR A 359 4.45 -40.27 13.99
C THR A 359 5.30 -40.30 12.72
N GLN A 360 4.82 -40.95 11.65
CA GLN A 360 5.55 -41.12 10.40
C GLN A 360 5.02 -40.27 9.25
N LEU A 361 3.80 -39.73 9.36
CA LEU A 361 3.16 -38.97 8.28
C LEU A 361 3.50 -37.48 8.35
N ARG A 362 3.91 -36.93 7.21
CA ARG A 362 4.03 -35.47 7.06
C ARG A 362 2.65 -34.82 6.91
N PRO A 363 2.47 -33.56 7.30
CA PRO A 363 1.19 -32.85 7.19
C PRO A 363 0.58 -32.87 5.79
N GLN A 364 1.42 -32.80 4.75
CA GLN A 364 0.96 -32.87 3.36
C GLN A 364 0.37 -34.23 2.98
N GLN A 365 0.94 -35.33 3.53
CA GLN A 365 0.42 -36.68 3.33
C GLN A 365 -0.89 -36.87 4.08
N LEU A 366 -0.98 -36.32 5.29
CA LEU A 366 -2.19 -36.35 6.09
C LEU A 366 -3.33 -35.57 5.40
N LEU A 367 -3.03 -34.41 4.83
CA LEU A 367 -3.98 -33.63 4.03
C LEU A 367 -4.46 -34.44 2.81
N SER A 368 -3.55 -35.10 2.11
CA SER A 368 -3.89 -35.97 0.97
C SER A 368 -4.78 -37.16 1.37
N GLN A 369 -4.57 -37.71 2.57
CA GLN A 369 -5.43 -38.81 3.10
C GLN A 369 -6.84 -38.28 3.43
N ALA A 370 -6.95 -37.10 4.06
CA ALA A 370 -8.22 -36.47 4.34
C ALA A 370 -8.98 -36.10 3.05
N ASP A 371 -8.25 -35.63 2.03
CA ASP A 371 -8.82 -35.32 0.71
C ASP A 371 -9.41 -36.57 0.03
N LYS A 372 -8.70 -37.70 0.06
CA LYS A 372 -9.24 -38.99 -0.44
C LYS A 372 -10.52 -39.39 0.27
N ALA A 373 -10.56 -39.29 1.59
CA ALA A 373 -11.75 -39.58 2.37
C ALA A 373 -12.90 -38.60 2.05
N LEU A 374 -12.61 -37.31 1.86
CA LEU A 374 -13.59 -36.32 1.42
C LEU A 374 -14.13 -36.63 0.01
N TYR A 375 -13.27 -37.02 -0.90
CA TYR A 375 -13.69 -37.45 -2.24
C TYR A 375 -14.65 -38.64 -2.18
N GLU A 376 -14.38 -39.65 -1.35
CA GLU A 376 -15.29 -40.77 -1.11
C GLU A 376 -16.63 -40.32 -0.52
N ALA A 377 -16.61 -39.37 0.42
CA ALA A 377 -17.83 -38.79 0.98
C ALA A 377 -18.68 -38.13 -0.11
N LYS A 378 -18.05 -37.38 -1.01
CA LYS A 378 -18.74 -36.76 -2.16
C LYS A 378 -19.27 -37.80 -3.15
N ALA A 379 -18.49 -38.84 -3.44
CA ALA A 379 -18.88 -39.92 -4.37
C ALA A 379 -20.02 -40.79 -3.83
N CYS A 380 -20.05 -41.06 -2.54
CA CYS A 380 -21.08 -41.85 -1.87
C CYS A 380 -22.40 -41.11 -1.57
N GLY A 381 -22.65 -39.95 -2.20
CA GLY A 381 -23.92 -39.23 -2.06
C GLY A 381 -23.87 -37.94 -1.23
N ARG A 382 -22.68 -37.48 -0.87
CA ARG A 382 -22.46 -36.23 -0.11
C ARG A 382 -23.08 -36.25 1.32
N ASN A 383 -23.06 -35.11 2.00
CA ASN A 383 -23.64 -34.94 3.34
C ASN A 383 -23.30 -36.08 4.31
N GLN A 384 -22.05 -36.46 4.38
CA GLN A 384 -21.57 -37.56 5.21
C GLN A 384 -20.12 -37.39 5.63
N VAL A 385 -19.72 -38.18 6.64
CA VAL A 385 -18.37 -38.23 7.18
C VAL A 385 -17.71 -39.53 6.73
N LYS A 386 -16.52 -39.45 6.13
CA LYS A 386 -15.66 -40.59 5.80
C LYS A 386 -14.32 -40.47 6.49
N CYS A 387 -13.78 -41.61 6.92
CA CYS A 387 -12.46 -41.70 7.51
C CYS A 387 -11.51 -42.39 6.52
N TYR A 388 -10.30 -41.86 6.37
CA TYR A 388 -9.29 -42.54 5.60
C TYR A 388 -8.89 -43.85 6.27
N GLN A 389 -8.99 -44.97 5.52
CA GLN A 389 -8.54 -46.29 5.94
C GLN A 389 -7.59 -46.83 4.85
N GLU A 390 -6.43 -47.29 5.27
CA GLU A 390 -5.37 -47.74 4.35
C GLU A 390 -5.73 -49.01 3.56
N GLU A 391 -6.72 -49.77 4.05
CA GLU A 391 -7.12 -51.08 3.49
C GLU A 391 -8.11 -51.01 2.30
N LEU A 392 -8.70 -49.85 2.02
CA LEU A 392 -9.73 -49.74 0.94
C LEU A 392 -9.17 -49.65 -0.49
N LEU A 393 -7.84 -49.66 -0.68
CA LEU A 393 -7.24 -49.64 -2.02
C LEU A 393 -7.19 -51.02 -2.70
N SER A 394 -7.51 -52.12 -2.01
CA SER A 394 -7.54 -53.48 -2.57
C SER A 394 -8.88 -53.90 -3.11
N GLU A 395 -10.02 -53.32 -2.65
CA GLU A 395 -11.37 -53.73 -3.06
C GLU A 395 -12.03 -52.86 -4.13
N ALA A 396 -11.55 -51.62 -4.35
CA ALA A 396 -12.06 -50.73 -5.41
C ALA A 396 -11.64 -51.15 -6.85
N LYS A 397 -10.98 -52.30 -7.00
CA LYS A 397 -10.68 -52.92 -8.33
C LYS A 397 -11.67 -54.05 -8.74
N LEU A 398 -12.71 -54.28 -7.95
CA LEU A 398 -13.67 -55.35 -8.20
C LEU A 398 -15.12 -54.84 -7.98
N CYS A 399 -15.50 -53.76 -8.70
CA CYS A 399 -16.89 -53.44 -9.00
C CYS A 399 -16.97 -52.81 -10.36
#